data_23f9f4bdb2c5388496ae9eaae7523c93
#
_entry.id   23f9f4bdb2c5388496ae9eaae7523c93
#
_cell.length_a   1.000
_cell.length_b   1.000
_cell.length_c   1.000
_cell.angle_alpha   90.00
_cell.angle_beta   90.00
_cell.angle_gamma   90.00
#
_symmetry.space_group_name_H-M   'P 1'
#
loop_
_entity.id
_entity.type
_entity.pdbx_description
1 polymer ?
#
loop_
_entity_poly.entity_id
_entity_poly.type
_entity_poly.pdbx_seq_one_letter_code
_entity_poly.pdbx_strand_id
1 'polypeptide(L)'
;MTEQPRAVLGRIIDDLGSTLIEVAAGEADPARPIGGVLIQDPLDEPAALPGAVVLGVGVYGAGPVAALIDRAHGLGAAAVVVRSPVPVEGPVSEAAARTGVTVLGLTPGASWAQVAALLRSLLAVDELGTVGGPGDPDGAEPLAGDLFALANATAGLLDGPVTVEDRSGRVLAFSSRQDEGDDDRIATVLDRQVPAGKLRALEAVGAFQTLYGKEEPVYVDGLSDKPRAAIAIRAGGEILGSIWVVVDAPLSEDRTRALQEAAKVAALHLLRRRTGEDAERRLRADLLATVLDGGTHAPQAAARLGLAAQPACVLALTVTGGPSAPDRVAAGHRAAEALALHLAAIHPRTATATLGSVTYAVLPTGSDAQGLRVAEAFLGRVGDRVPAVIGVGRLAARPAELRRSRTDADRALRVLGSGRTRRRAARLSDVYAAALLAELTDRITAEDDLPDGPVVRLLAHDEQHGTALTDTLDAWLSTFGDVPAAAAAVHVHPNTFRYRLKRLAAVADIDLADPEARFEAMLQLRLRPPRT
;
A
#
# COMPACT_ATOMS: atom_id res chain seq x y z
N MET A 1 -27.64 -29.97 8.78
CA MET A 1 -26.54 -29.00 8.91
C MET A 1 -25.32 -29.69 8.31
N THR A 2 -25.10 -29.49 7.04
CA THR A 2 -23.92 -30.00 6.30
C THR A 2 -22.78 -29.01 6.57
N GLU A 3 -21.76 -29.48 7.30
CA GLU A 3 -20.53 -28.72 7.53
C GLU A 3 -19.88 -28.39 6.18
N GLN A 4 -19.57 -27.10 6.00
CA GLN A 4 -18.84 -26.61 4.83
C GLN A 4 -17.38 -27.05 4.90
N PRO A 5 -16.73 -27.29 3.75
CA PRO A 5 -15.33 -27.71 3.72
C PRO A 5 -14.44 -26.58 4.28
N ARG A 6 -13.83 -26.82 5.44
CA ARG A 6 -12.77 -26.00 6.02
C ARG A 6 -11.44 -26.41 5.42
N ALA A 7 -10.46 -25.48 5.32
CA ALA A 7 -9.10 -25.82 4.96
C ALA A 7 -8.64 -27.00 5.84
N VAL A 8 -8.03 -27.99 5.25
CA VAL A 8 -7.59 -29.20 5.96
C VAL A 8 -6.07 -29.25 6.08
N LEU A 9 -5.58 -29.88 7.14
CA LEU A 9 -4.14 -29.97 7.42
C LEU A 9 -3.35 -30.63 6.28
N GLY A 10 -3.92 -31.67 5.65
CA GLY A 10 -3.29 -32.34 4.52
C GLY A 10 -2.98 -31.40 3.38
N ARG A 11 -3.92 -30.53 3.00
CA ARG A 11 -3.71 -29.54 1.95
C ARG A 11 -2.58 -28.57 2.29
N ILE A 12 -2.49 -28.11 3.55
CA ILE A 12 -1.39 -27.24 3.98
C ILE A 12 -0.05 -27.96 3.84
N ILE A 13 0.02 -29.23 4.23
CA ILE A 13 1.23 -30.04 4.11
C ILE A 13 1.58 -30.27 2.64
N ASP A 14 0.60 -30.55 1.78
CA ASP A 14 0.81 -30.76 0.35
C ASP A 14 1.24 -29.49 -0.37
N ASP A 15 0.60 -28.35 -0.07
CA ASP A 15 0.86 -27.06 -0.74
C ASP A 15 2.18 -26.43 -0.31
N LEU A 16 2.58 -26.56 0.97
CA LEU A 16 3.83 -25.99 1.47
C LEU A 16 5.02 -26.96 1.32
N GLY A 17 4.74 -28.26 1.17
CA GLY A 17 5.70 -29.29 0.86
C GLY A 17 6.87 -29.43 1.84
N SER A 18 7.76 -30.38 1.59
CA SER A 18 8.98 -30.61 2.38
C SER A 18 9.99 -29.45 2.35
N THR A 19 9.83 -28.53 1.40
CA THR A 19 10.71 -27.35 1.26
C THR A 19 10.51 -26.32 2.37
N LEU A 20 9.28 -26.12 2.83
CA LEU A 20 8.96 -25.13 3.86
C LEU A 20 8.63 -25.75 5.20
N ILE A 21 7.83 -26.83 5.20
CA ILE A 21 7.40 -27.52 6.40
C ILE A 21 7.53 -29.03 6.23
N GLU A 22 7.88 -29.73 7.29
CA GLU A 22 7.91 -31.20 7.37
C GLU A 22 7.11 -31.66 8.58
N VAL A 23 6.50 -32.82 8.50
CA VAL A 23 5.87 -33.45 9.67
C VAL A 23 6.97 -34.04 10.54
N ALA A 24 7.20 -33.43 11.72
CA ALA A 24 8.26 -33.85 12.61
C ALA A 24 7.77 -34.86 13.67
N ALA A 25 6.58 -34.68 14.24
CA ALA A 25 6.01 -35.61 15.22
C ALA A 25 4.47 -35.55 15.20
N GLY A 26 3.83 -36.60 15.72
CA GLY A 26 2.38 -36.72 15.77
C GLY A 26 1.81 -37.28 14.47
N GLU A 27 0.54 -37.68 14.51
CA GLU A 27 -0.19 -38.20 13.33
C GLU A 27 -0.79 -36.98 12.59
N ALA A 28 -0.43 -36.82 11.32
CA ALA A 28 -1.01 -35.79 10.47
C ALA A 28 -2.30 -36.32 9.84
N ASP A 29 -3.45 -36.12 10.49
CA ASP A 29 -4.75 -36.40 9.88
C ASP A 29 -4.99 -35.41 8.72
N PRO A 30 -4.96 -35.88 7.45
CA PRO A 30 -5.14 -35.02 6.29
C PRO A 30 -6.50 -34.31 6.25
N ALA A 31 -7.52 -34.90 6.88
CA ALA A 31 -8.88 -34.37 6.89
C ALA A 31 -9.12 -33.36 8.07
N ARG A 32 -8.12 -33.15 8.92
CA ARG A 32 -8.27 -32.29 10.09
C ARG A 32 -8.51 -30.83 9.70
N PRO A 33 -9.64 -30.22 10.11
CA PRO A 33 -9.96 -28.86 9.70
C PRO A 33 -9.05 -27.84 10.40
N ILE A 34 -8.62 -26.81 9.66
CA ILE A 34 -7.81 -25.70 10.14
C ILE A 34 -8.70 -24.46 10.29
N GLY A 35 -8.71 -23.86 11.48
CA GLY A 35 -9.54 -22.69 11.82
C GLY A 35 -8.80 -21.34 11.80
N GLY A 36 -7.47 -21.32 11.68
CA GLY A 36 -6.71 -20.07 11.67
C GLY A 36 -5.24 -20.25 12.01
N VAL A 37 -4.53 -19.12 12.10
CA VAL A 37 -3.10 -19.07 12.45
C VAL A 37 -2.90 -18.20 13.67
N LEU A 38 -2.26 -18.74 14.70
CA LEU A 38 -1.86 -18.06 15.91
C LEU A 38 -0.34 -17.95 15.99
N ILE A 39 0.16 -16.82 16.46
CA ILE A 39 1.59 -16.65 16.80
C ILE A 39 1.69 -16.75 18.32
N GLN A 40 2.56 -17.66 18.79
CA GLN A 40 2.83 -17.79 20.22
C GLN A 40 3.51 -16.53 20.74
N ASP A 41 2.87 -15.83 21.68
CA ASP A 41 3.47 -14.79 22.49
C ASP A 41 3.62 -15.32 23.94
N PRO A 42 4.83 -15.34 24.53
CA PRO A 42 5.02 -15.79 25.89
C PRO A 42 4.43 -14.83 26.95
N LEU A 43 4.11 -13.59 26.56
CA LEU A 43 3.60 -12.53 27.45
C LEU A 43 2.08 -12.33 27.35
N ASP A 44 1.46 -12.92 26.33
CA ASP A 44 0.01 -12.79 26.09
C ASP A 44 -0.61 -14.16 25.81
N GLU A 45 -1.73 -14.47 26.46
CA GLU A 45 -2.49 -15.70 26.20
C GLU A 45 -3.49 -15.44 25.07
N PRO A 46 -3.28 -16.04 23.88
CA PRO A 46 -4.23 -15.87 22.79
C PRO A 46 -5.58 -16.51 23.13
N ALA A 47 -6.65 -15.91 22.60
CA ALA A 47 -7.98 -16.50 22.71
C ALA A 47 -8.02 -17.88 22.03
N ALA A 48 -8.79 -18.81 22.58
CA ALA A 48 -8.96 -20.16 21.99
C ALA A 48 -9.47 -20.06 20.54
N LEU A 49 -8.78 -20.72 19.63
CA LEU A 49 -9.14 -20.79 18.22
C LEU A 49 -9.11 -22.26 17.77
N PRO A 50 -10.26 -22.94 17.77
CA PRO A 50 -10.35 -24.34 17.39
C PRO A 50 -9.77 -24.60 16.00
N GLY A 51 -8.92 -25.62 15.87
CA GLY A 51 -8.25 -25.95 14.64
C GLY A 51 -7.09 -25.00 14.26
N ALA A 52 -6.60 -24.14 15.14
CA ALA A 52 -5.50 -23.24 14.81
C ALA A 52 -4.20 -23.98 14.47
N VAL A 53 -3.37 -23.36 13.62
CA VAL A 53 -1.95 -23.66 13.47
C VAL A 53 -1.17 -22.64 14.31
N VAL A 54 -0.47 -23.10 15.35
CA VAL A 54 0.28 -22.24 16.27
C VAL A 54 1.74 -22.12 15.84
N LEU A 55 2.21 -20.91 15.57
CA LEU A 55 3.58 -20.63 15.20
C LEU A 55 4.43 -20.40 16.45
N GLY A 56 5.33 -21.31 16.77
CA GLY A 56 6.23 -21.29 17.94
C GLY A 56 7.49 -20.45 17.68
N VAL A 57 7.33 -19.15 17.46
CA VAL A 57 8.44 -18.22 17.19
C VAL A 57 9.36 -18.15 18.41
N GLY A 58 10.66 -18.46 18.21
CA GLY A 58 11.64 -18.45 19.29
C GLY A 58 11.57 -19.64 20.26
N VAL A 59 10.68 -20.61 20.01
CA VAL A 59 10.56 -21.84 20.81
C VAL A 59 11.50 -22.89 20.25
N TYR A 60 12.44 -23.38 21.07
CA TYR A 60 13.40 -24.43 20.72
C TYR A 60 13.78 -25.27 21.94
N GLY A 61 14.22 -26.50 21.66
CA GLY A 61 14.53 -27.49 22.70
C GLY A 61 13.32 -28.31 23.14
N ALA A 62 13.56 -29.56 23.61
CA ALA A 62 12.51 -30.56 23.84
C ALA A 62 11.45 -30.12 24.86
N GLY A 63 11.87 -29.52 25.99
CA GLY A 63 10.97 -29.08 27.06
C GLY A 63 10.04 -27.92 26.61
N PRO A 64 10.57 -26.81 26.09
CA PRO A 64 9.74 -25.71 25.60
C PRO A 64 8.80 -26.11 24.46
N VAL A 65 9.23 -26.97 23.53
CA VAL A 65 8.38 -27.48 22.44
C VAL A 65 7.25 -28.34 23.00
N ALA A 66 7.52 -29.26 23.93
CA ALA A 66 6.48 -30.05 24.59
C ALA A 66 5.47 -29.17 25.33
N ALA A 67 5.93 -28.16 26.06
CA ALA A 67 5.06 -27.19 26.71
C ALA A 67 4.21 -26.36 25.72
N LEU A 68 4.75 -26.05 24.53
CA LEU A 68 3.99 -25.42 23.45
C LEU A 68 2.88 -26.34 22.94
N ILE A 69 3.17 -27.64 22.76
CA ILE A 69 2.18 -28.64 22.32
C ILE A 69 1.02 -28.72 23.32
N ASP A 70 1.33 -28.77 24.62
CA ASP A 70 0.30 -28.81 25.67
C ASP A 70 -0.58 -27.54 25.70
N ARG A 71 0.03 -26.37 25.57
CA ARG A 71 -0.72 -25.11 25.45
C ARG A 71 -1.59 -25.08 24.18
N ALA A 72 -1.02 -25.48 23.05
CA ALA A 72 -1.75 -25.54 21.78
C ALA A 72 -2.96 -26.48 21.85
N HIS A 73 -2.81 -27.62 22.53
CA HIS A 73 -3.91 -28.53 22.81
C HIS A 73 -5.03 -27.84 23.64
N GLY A 74 -4.66 -27.12 24.69
CA GLY A 74 -5.60 -26.32 25.49
C GLY A 74 -6.37 -25.27 24.71
N LEU A 75 -5.79 -24.74 23.64
CA LEU A 75 -6.42 -23.79 22.70
C LEU A 75 -7.26 -24.49 21.61
N GLY A 76 -7.26 -25.82 21.57
CA GLY A 76 -7.93 -26.59 20.50
C GLY A 76 -7.19 -26.58 19.16
N ALA A 77 -5.90 -26.28 19.16
CA ALA A 77 -5.10 -26.19 17.93
C ALA A 77 -4.95 -27.55 17.20
N ALA A 78 -4.84 -27.51 15.88
CA ALA A 78 -4.61 -28.67 15.04
C ALA A 78 -3.13 -29.04 14.92
N ALA A 79 -2.27 -28.03 14.84
CA ALA A 79 -0.85 -28.22 14.67
C ALA A 79 -0.04 -27.10 15.35
N VAL A 80 1.24 -27.40 15.64
CA VAL A 80 2.25 -26.41 16.00
C VAL A 80 3.37 -26.43 14.97
N VAL A 81 3.90 -25.24 14.64
CA VAL A 81 5.05 -25.09 13.75
C VAL A 81 6.22 -24.59 14.59
N VAL A 82 7.34 -25.31 14.58
CA VAL A 82 8.59 -24.93 15.25
C VAL A 82 9.77 -25.03 14.29
N ARG A 83 10.87 -24.35 14.56
CA ARG A 83 12.04 -24.36 13.68
C ARG A 83 12.72 -25.73 13.67
N SER A 84 12.99 -26.28 12.48
CA SER A 84 13.83 -27.49 12.34
C SER A 84 15.30 -27.17 12.65
N PRO A 85 16.07 -28.16 13.20
CA PRO A 85 15.64 -29.53 13.50
C PRO A 85 14.78 -29.59 14.78
N VAL A 86 13.67 -30.32 14.71
CA VAL A 86 12.76 -30.53 15.86
C VAL A 86 13.29 -31.68 16.71
N PRO A 87 13.45 -31.53 18.02
CA PRO A 87 13.87 -32.61 18.90
C PRO A 87 12.71 -33.61 19.12
N VAL A 88 12.55 -34.56 18.19
CA VAL A 88 11.41 -35.47 18.16
C VAL A 88 11.44 -36.62 19.16
N GLU A 89 12.52 -36.79 19.90
CA GLU A 89 12.66 -37.82 20.92
C GLU A 89 12.14 -37.36 22.29
N GLY A 90 11.65 -38.32 23.12
CA GLY A 90 11.20 -38.11 24.48
C GLY A 90 9.97 -37.17 24.61
N PRO A 91 10.08 -36.05 25.34
CA PRO A 91 8.93 -35.23 25.73
C PRO A 91 8.08 -34.72 24.60
N VAL A 92 8.66 -34.45 23.40
CA VAL A 92 7.94 -33.92 22.24
C VAL A 92 7.05 -35.00 21.62
N SER A 93 7.57 -36.19 21.37
CA SER A 93 6.79 -37.32 20.87
C SER A 93 5.69 -37.73 21.85
N GLU A 94 5.99 -37.77 23.14
CA GLU A 94 5.02 -38.09 24.18
C GLU A 94 3.88 -37.06 24.21
N ALA A 95 4.19 -35.75 24.16
CA ALA A 95 3.22 -34.69 24.13
C ALA A 95 2.36 -34.76 22.87
N ALA A 96 2.97 -34.93 21.68
CA ALA A 96 2.25 -35.06 20.41
C ALA A 96 1.29 -36.26 20.41
N ALA A 97 1.75 -37.44 20.84
CA ALA A 97 0.92 -38.65 20.92
C ALA A 97 -0.24 -38.48 21.92
N ARG A 98 -0.01 -37.84 23.05
CA ARG A 98 -1.02 -37.66 24.09
C ARG A 98 -2.07 -36.63 23.71
N THR A 99 -1.69 -35.54 23.01
CA THR A 99 -2.57 -34.42 22.68
C THR A 99 -3.21 -34.54 21.31
N GLY A 100 -2.63 -35.36 20.42
CA GLY A 100 -3.03 -35.43 19.01
C GLY A 100 -2.71 -34.16 18.21
N VAL A 101 -1.89 -33.26 18.73
CA VAL A 101 -1.43 -32.06 18.00
C VAL A 101 -0.27 -32.46 17.08
N THR A 102 -0.38 -32.14 15.79
CA THR A 102 0.68 -32.40 14.81
C THR A 102 1.81 -31.40 14.98
N VAL A 103 3.06 -31.86 15.02
CA VAL A 103 4.25 -31.01 15.10
C VAL A 103 4.87 -30.89 13.71
N LEU A 104 4.94 -29.67 13.22
CA LEU A 104 5.51 -29.32 11.92
C LEU A 104 6.86 -28.62 12.13
N GLY A 105 7.88 -29.09 11.44
CA GLY A 105 9.22 -28.49 11.41
C GLY A 105 9.30 -27.46 10.28
N LEU A 106 9.65 -26.23 10.61
CA LEU A 106 9.89 -25.17 9.63
C LEU A 106 11.35 -25.17 9.20
N THR A 107 11.61 -25.26 7.93
CA THR A 107 12.96 -25.28 7.32
C THR A 107 13.80 -24.07 7.78
N PRO A 108 15.09 -24.28 8.15
CA PRO A 108 16.01 -23.19 8.47
C PRO A 108 16.09 -22.19 7.30
N GLY A 109 16.08 -20.88 7.61
CA GLY A 109 16.07 -19.79 6.61
C GLY A 109 14.67 -19.31 6.21
N ALA A 110 13.61 -20.10 6.35
CA ALA A 110 12.26 -19.64 6.06
C ALA A 110 11.82 -18.52 7.04
N SER A 111 11.22 -17.46 6.51
CA SER A 111 10.72 -16.34 7.32
C SER A 111 9.40 -16.68 8.00
N TRP A 112 9.30 -16.45 9.32
CA TRP A 112 8.05 -16.62 10.06
C TRP A 112 6.90 -15.76 9.53
N ALA A 113 7.20 -14.52 9.12
CA ALA A 113 6.20 -13.62 8.54
C ALA A 113 5.65 -14.14 7.22
N GLN A 114 6.51 -14.76 6.40
CA GLN A 114 6.10 -15.36 5.13
C GLN A 114 5.25 -16.61 5.34
N VAL A 115 5.63 -17.49 6.27
CA VAL A 115 4.85 -18.69 6.60
C VAL A 115 3.48 -18.31 7.16
N ALA A 116 3.42 -17.31 8.06
CA ALA A 116 2.15 -16.80 8.56
C ALA A 116 1.27 -16.22 7.44
N ALA A 117 1.86 -15.49 6.49
CA ALA A 117 1.14 -14.93 5.35
C ALA A 117 0.63 -16.03 4.40
N LEU A 118 1.46 -17.06 4.13
CA LEU A 118 1.07 -18.22 3.32
C LEU A 118 -0.09 -18.99 3.93
N LEU A 119 0.05 -19.36 5.21
CA LEU A 119 -1.01 -20.06 5.93
C LEU A 119 -2.32 -19.26 5.94
N ARG A 120 -2.26 -17.95 6.20
CA ARG A 120 -3.44 -17.08 6.15
C ARG A 120 -4.02 -16.99 4.73
N SER A 121 -3.18 -16.95 3.70
CA SER A 121 -3.63 -16.95 2.30
C SER A 121 -4.35 -18.25 1.93
N LEU A 122 -3.83 -19.39 2.36
CA LEU A 122 -4.46 -20.69 2.15
C LEU A 122 -5.80 -20.83 2.90
N LEU A 123 -5.92 -20.19 4.07
CA LEU A 123 -7.14 -20.19 4.87
C LEU A 123 -8.18 -19.18 4.39
N ALA A 124 -7.78 -18.01 3.93
CA ALA A 124 -8.68 -16.97 3.41
C ALA A 124 -9.41 -17.41 2.14
N VAL A 125 -8.85 -18.34 1.42
CA VAL A 125 -9.44 -19.00 0.25
C VAL A 125 -10.74 -19.71 0.60
N ASP A 126 -10.85 -20.29 1.79
CA ASP A 126 -12.06 -21.01 2.23
C ASP A 126 -13.14 -20.09 2.85
N GLU A 127 -12.78 -18.95 3.41
CA GLU A 127 -13.76 -18.02 3.99
C GLU A 127 -14.58 -17.27 2.93
N LEU A 128 -14.01 -17.00 1.77
CA LEU A 128 -14.69 -16.34 0.64
C LEU A 128 -15.68 -17.27 -0.10
N GLY A 129 -15.48 -18.59 -0.01
CA GLY A 129 -16.42 -19.60 -0.54
C GLY A 129 -17.75 -19.68 0.20
N THR A 130 -17.91 -18.99 1.34
CA THR A 130 -19.12 -19.08 2.19
C THR A 130 -20.13 -17.94 1.99
N VAL A 131 -19.87 -16.96 1.11
CA VAL A 131 -20.77 -15.81 0.87
C VAL A 131 -21.68 -16.02 -0.35
N GLY A 132 -21.43 -17.04 -1.19
CA GLY A 132 -22.31 -17.41 -2.30
C GLY A 132 -23.38 -18.41 -1.86
N GLY A 133 -24.67 -18.00 -1.80
CA GLY A 133 -25.80 -18.92 -1.62
C GLY A 133 -25.92 -19.92 -2.78
N PRO A 134 -26.63 -21.05 -2.62
CA PRO A 134 -26.80 -22.04 -3.68
C PRO A 134 -27.64 -21.44 -4.81
N GLY A 135 -26.96 -20.97 -5.88
CA GLY A 135 -27.61 -20.39 -7.05
C GLY A 135 -26.82 -19.31 -7.80
N ASP A 136 -25.65 -18.93 -7.33
CA ASP A 136 -24.80 -17.95 -8.02
C ASP A 136 -23.75 -18.68 -8.89
N PRO A 137 -23.91 -18.77 -10.22
CA PRO A 137 -22.96 -19.44 -11.11
C PRO A 137 -21.65 -18.63 -11.29
N ASP A 138 -21.57 -17.40 -10.73
CA ASP A 138 -20.38 -16.53 -10.75
C ASP A 138 -19.65 -16.46 -9.39
N GLY A 139 -19.94 -17.38 -8.47
CA GLY A 139 -19.25 -17.51 -7.19
C GLY A 139 -17.74 -17.64 -7.40
N ALA A 140 -16.98 -16.61 -7.03
CA ALA A 140 -15.53 -16.56 -7.14
C ALA A 140 -14.91 -17.71 -6.34
N GLU A 141 -14.50 -18.79 -7.01
CA GLU A 141 -13.70 -19.86 -6.43
C GLU A 141 -12.33 -19.34 -5.95
N PRO A 142 -11.76 -19.98 -4.93
CA PRO A 142 -10.55 -19.55 -4.24
C PRO A 142 -9.29 -19.64 -5.12
N LEU A 143 -8.85 -18.48 -5.63
CA LEU A 143 -7.86 -18.34 -6.71
C LEU A 143 -6.40 -18.66 -6.33
N ALA A 144 -6.03 -18.65 -5.05
CA ALA A 144 -4.66 -18.94 -4.65
C ALA A 144 -4.38 -20.46 -4.64
N GLY A 145 -5.32 -21.28 -4.19
CA GLY A 145 -5.21 -22.73 -4.21
C GLY A 145 -5.09 -23.30 -5.62
N ASP A 146 -5.74 -22.68 -6.59
CA ASP A 146 -5.74 -23.11 -7.99
C ASP A 146 -4.37 -22.97 -8.67
N LEU A 147 -3.59 -21.92 -8.37
CA LEU A 147 -2.24 -21.77 -8.93
C LEU A 147 -1.25 -22.78 -8.33
N PHE A 148 -1.38 -23.13 -7.05
CA PHE A 148 -0.57 -24.18 -6.43
C PHE A 148 -0.93 -25.56 -6.98
N ALA A 149 -2.23 -25.85 -7.14
CA ALA A 149 -2.70 -27.07 -7.78
C ALA A 149 -2.21 -27.18 -9.24
N LEU A 150 -2.26 -26.05 -9.98
CA LEU A 150 -1.71 -25.98 -11.34
C LEU A 150 -0.20 -26.23 -11.36
N ALA A 151 0.56 -25.60 -10.44
CA ALA A 151 2.00 -25.81 -10.34
C ALA A 151 2.34 -27.29 -10.04
N ASN A 152 1.61 -27.93 -9.13
CA ASN A 152 1.79 -29.34 -8.81
C ASN A 152 1.43 -30.25 -9.99
N ALA A 153 0.31 -30.01 -10.68
CA ALA A 153 -0.07 -30.78 -11.87
C ALA A 153 0.98 -30.61 -12.99
N THR A 154 1.46 -29.40 -13.20
CA THR A 154 2.51 -29.14 -14.20
C THR A 154 3.82 -29.84 -13.82
N ALA A 155 4.21 -29.83 -12.55
CA ALA A 155 5.40 -30.55 -12.07
C ALA A 155 5.31 -32.04 -12.30
N GLY A 156 4.13 -32.62 -12.08
CA GLY A 156 3.89 -34.05 -12.37
C GLY A 156 4.00 -34.40 -13.86
N LEU A 157 3.54 -33.52 -14.76
CA LEU A 157 3.61 -33.71 -16.20
C LEU A 157 5.02 -33.50 -16.77
N LEU A 158 5.78 -32.57 -16.21
CA LEU A 158 7.10 -32.22 -16.70
C LEU A 158 8.23 -32.89 -15.97
N ASP A 159 7.91 -33.62 -14.89
CA ASP A 159 8.84 -34.31 -14.00
C ASP A 159 9.96 -33.40 -13.49
N GLY A 160 9.56 -32.27 -12.93
CA GLY A 160 10.48 -31.29 -12.37
C GLY A 160 9.78 -30.19 -11.58
N PRO A 161 10.45 -29.57 -10.58
CA PRO A 161 9.86 -28.52 -9.76
C PRO A 161 9.51 -27.27 -10.56
N VAL A 162 8.33 -26.72 -10.28
CA VAL A 162 7.72 -25.58 -11.00
C VAL A 162 7.56 -24.38 -10.08
N THR A 163 7.84 -23.16 -10.60
CA THR A 163 7.37 -21.91 -10.01
C THR A 163 6.54 -21.12 -11.00
N VAL A 164 5.52 -20.42 -10.50
CA VAL A 164 4.73 -19.41 -11.21
C VAL A 164 5.11 -18.05 -10.63
N GLU A 165 5.59 -17.15 -11.46
CA GLU A 165 6.17 -15.87 -11.06
C GLU A 165 5.47 -14.71 -11.76
N ASP A 166 5.37 -13.55 -11.10
CA ASP A 166 4.94 -12.31 -11.74
C ASP A 166 6.09 -11.66 -12.54
N ARG A 167 5.79 -10.53 -13.19
CA ARG A 167 6.77 -9.78 -13.99
C ARG A 167 7.94 -9.21 -13.18
N SER A 168 7.82 -9.12 -11.87
CA SER A 168 8.88 -8.63 -10.96
C SER A 168 9.74 -9.76 -10.40
N GLY A 169 9.45 -11.02 -10.79
CA GLY A 169 10.11 -12.21 -10.27
C GLY A 169 9.61 -12.63 -8.88
N ARG A 170 8.44 -12.14 -8.45
CA ARG A 170 7.79 -12.59 -7.23
C ARG A 170 7.09 -13.91 -7.48
N VAL A 171 7.35 -14.89 -6.60
CA VAL A 171 6.71 -16.21 -6.69
C VAL A 171 5.26 -16.13 -6.22
N LEU A 172 4.34 -16.44 -7.11
CA LEU A 172 2.89 -16.49 -6.87
C LEU A 172 2.45 -17.86 -6.39
N ALA A 173 3.01 -18.91 -6.99
CA ALA A 173 2.80 -20.30 -6.60
C ALA A 173 4.02 -21.16 -6.96
N PHE A 174 4.15 -22.31 -6.33
CA PHE A 174 5.19 -23.29 -6.60
C PHE A 174 4.66 -24.70 -6.36
N SER A 175 5.28 -25.71 -7.01
CA SER A 175 4.95 -27.12 -6.80
C SER A 175 5.64 -27.66 -5.54
N SER A 176 5.23 -28.82 -5.08
CA SER A 176 6.03 -29.71 -4.24
C SER A 176 7.36 -30.09 -4.92
N ARG A 177 8.25 -30.82 -4.24
CA ARG A 177 9.54 -31.29 -4.78
C ARG A 177 10.55 -30.20 -5.12
N GLN A 178 10.48 -29.02 -4.46
CA GLN A 178 11.44 -27.93 -4.72
C GLN A 178 12.86 -28.27 -4.24
N ASP A 179 13.01 -29.25 -3.36
CA ASP A 179 14.25 -29.87 -2.90
C ASP A 179 15.01 -30.61 -4.02
N GLU A 180 14.33 -30.99 -5.10
CA GLU A 180 14.95 -31.51 -6.31
C GLU A 180 15.59 -30.41 -7.19
N GLY A 181 15.36 -29.17 -6.85
CA GLY A 181 15.99 -28.01 -7.51
C GLY A 181 17.43 -27.77 -7.07
N ASP A 182 17.96 -26.63 -7.45
CA ASP A 182 19.23 -26.10 -6.98
C ASP A 182 19.04 -25.09 -5.84
N ASP A 183 20.12 -24.66 -5.20
CA ASP A 183 20.10 -23.67 -4.11
C ASP A 183 19.42 -22.36 -4.53
N ASP A 184 19.57 -21.92 -5.77
CA ASP A 184 18.87 -20.75 -6.31
C ASP A 184 17.36 -20.93 -6.33
N ARG A 185 16.88 -22.16 -6.61
CA ARG A 185 15.45 -22.50 -6.59
C ARG A 185 14.91 -22.48 -5.16
N ILE A 186 15.63 -23.10 -4.25
CA ILE A 186 15.26 -23.13 -2.83
C ILE A 186 15.20 -21.70 -2.27
N ALA A 187 16.22 -20.87 -2.54
CA ALA A 187 16.23 -19.47 -2.13
C ALA A 187 15.05 -18.69 -2.74
N THR A 188 14.75 -18.89 -4.02
CA THR A 188 13.62 -18.23 -4.71
C THR A 188 12.28 -18.56 -4.04
N VAL A 189 12.06 -19.80 -3.65
CA VAL A 189 10.81 -20.23 -2.99
C VAL A 189 10.77 -19.73 -1.54
N LEU A 190 11.86 -19.82 -0.79
CA LEU A 190 11.95 -19.36 0.60
C LEU A 190 11.73 -17.86 0.73
N ASP A 191 12.29 -17.07 -0.17
CA ASP A 191 12.13 -15.62 -0.20
C ASP A 191 10.88 -15.15 -0.93
N ARG A 192 10.18 -16.06 -1.63
CA ARG A 192 9.09 -15.77 -2.58
C ARG A 192 9.46 -14.69 -3.60
N GLN A 193 10.73 -14.62 -3.90
CA GLN A 193 11.30 -13.63 -4.80
C GLN A 193 12.56 -14.21 -5.44
N VAL A 194 12.68 -14.09 -6.76
CA VAL A 194 13.92 -14.41 -7.44
C VAL A 194 15.02 -13.48 -6.94
N PRO A 195 16.19 -13.98 -6.51
CA PRO A 195 17.28 -13.14 -6.02
C PRO A 195 17.67 -12.08 -7.05
N ALA A 196 17.89 -10.83 -6.59
CA ALA A 196 18.16 -9.69 -7.47
C ALA A 196 19.41 -9.89 -8.35
N GLY A 197 20.41 -10.64 -7.88
CA GLY A 197 21.58 -11.03 -8.68
C GLY A 197 21.21 -11.91 -9.86
N LYS A 198 20.27 -12.84 -9.65
CA LYS A 198 19.78 -13.76 -10.66
C LYS A 198 18.91 -13.06 -11.71
N LEU A 199 18.02 -12.16 -11.28
CA LEU A 199 17.22 -11.35 -12.20
C LEU A 199 18.13 -10.56 -13.15
N ARG A 200 19.16 -9.90 -12.61
CA ARG A 200 20.15 -9.17 -13.42
C ARG A 200 20.93 -10.07 -14.37
N ALA A 201 21.29 -11.29 -13.96
CA ALA A 201 21.97 -12.25 -14.82
C ALA A 201 21.06 -12.70 -15.98
N LEU A 202 19.77 -12.99 -15.71
CA LEU A 202 18.77 -13.31 -16.72
C LEU A 202 18.53 -12.14 -17.69
N GLU A 203 18.49 -10.92 -17.20
CA GLU A 203 18.39 -9.71 -18.03
C GLU A 203 19.63 -9.52 -18.92
N ALA A 204 20.81 -9.71 -18.38
CA ALA A 204 22.09 -9.52 -19.10
C ALA A 204 22.24 -10.48 -20.29
N VAL A 205 21.73 -11.70 -20.19
CA VAL A 205 21.73 -12.69 -21.31
C VAL A 205 20.50 -12.57 -22.20
N GLY A 206 19.61 -11.60 -21.97
CA GLY A 206 18.39 -11.38 -22.77
C GLY A 206 17.34 -12.49 -22.61
N ALA A 207 17.40 -13.26 -21.52
CA ALA A 207 16.46 -14.38 -21.28
C ALA A 207 15.00 -13.89 -21.24
N PHE A 208 14.71 -12.78 -20.55
CA PHE A 208 13.37 -12.19 -20.52
C PHE A 208 12.93 -11.64 -21.88
N GLN A 209 13.84 -11.06 -22.66
CA GLN A 209 13.56 -10.58 -24.02
C GLN A 209 13.13 -11.73 -24.93
N THR A 210 13.85 -12.87 -24.83
CA THR A 210 13.53 -14.08 -25.58
C THR A 210 12.22 -14.71 -25.08
N LEU A 211 12.04 -14.82 -23.77
CA LEU A 211 10.86 -15.38 -23.13
C LEU A 211 9.60 -14.59 -23.47
N TYR A 212 9.68 -13.26 -23.41
CA TYR A 212 8.54 -12.39 -23.70
C TYR A 212 8.33 -12.13 -25.20
N GLY A 213 9.28 -12.50 -26.05
CA GLY A 213 9.18 -12.42 -27.52
C GLY A 213 8.61 -13.67 -28.18
N LYS A 214 8.58 -14.82 -27.48
CA LYS A 214 8.16 -16.12 -28.03
C LYS A 214 6.92 -16.64 -27.34
N GLU A 215 6.12 -17.43 -28.06
CA GLU A 215 4.98 -18.19 -27.51
C GLU A 215 5.39 -19.60 -27.07
N GLU A 216 6.57 -20.05 -27.48
CA GLU A 216 7.12 -21.35 -27.15
C GLU A 216 7.98 -21.27 -25.88
N PRO A 217 8.12 -22.38 -25.13
CA PRO A 217 9.05 -22.46 -24.02
C PRO A 217 10.48 -22.16 -24.42
N VAL A 218 11.18 -21.42 -23.58
CA VAL A 218 12.61 -21.06 -23.74
C VAL A 218 13.41 -21.95 -22.80
N TYR A 219 14.43 -22.62 -23.34
CA TYR A 219 15.40 -23.36 -22.55
C TYR A 219 16.52 -22.42 -22.13
N VAL A 220 16.81 -22.37 -20.82
CA VAL A 220 17.83 -21.52 -20.21
C VAL A 220 18.82 -22.40 -19.47
N ASP A 221 20.08 -22.38 -19.90
CA ASP A 221 21.19 -23.14 -19.33
C ASP A 221 22.36 -22.24 -18.98
N GLY A 222 23.26 -22.71 -18.10
CA GLY A 222 24.50 -22.00 -17.73
C GLY A 222 24.35 -20.82 -16.78
N LEU A 223 23.15 -20.56 -16.26
CA LEU A 223 22.90 -19.50 -15.28
C LEU A 223 22.65 -20.03 -13.86
N SER A 224 22.43 -21.32 -13.72
CA SER A 224 22.19 -22.05 -12.47
C SER A 224 22.80 -23.44 -12.58
N ASP A 225 22.91 -24.16 -11.47
CA ASP A 225 23.46 -25.53 -11.45
C ASP A 225 22.58 -26.50 -12.26
N LYS A 226 21.26 -26.21 -12.36
CA LYS A 226 20.34 -26.96 -13.20
C LYS A 226 19.72 -26.10 -14.28
N PRO A 227 19.59 -26.62 -15.52
CA PRO A 227 18.87 -25.94 -16.59
C PRO A 227 17.39 -25.72 -16.26
N ARG A 228 16.78 -24.77 -16.96
CA ARG A 228 15.37 -24.43 -16.78
C ARG A 228 14.65 -24.28 -18.10
N ALA A 229 13.41 -24.75 -18.16
CA ALA A 229 12.48 -24.37 -19.21
C ALA A 229 11.53 -23.31 -18.66
N ALA A 230 11.30 -22.24 -19.44
CA ALA A 230 10.41 -21.16 -19.03
C ALA A 230 9.45 -20.80 -20.15
N ILE A 231 8.22 -20.40 -19.77
CA ILE A 231 7.22 -19.88 -20.68
C ILE A 231 6.57 -18.63 -20.10
N ALA A 232 6.26 -17.65 -20.96
CA ALA A 232 5.52 -16.46 -20.58
C ALA A 232 4.03 -16.78 -20.40
N ILE A 233 3.43 -16.26 -19.33
CA ILE A 233 1.98 -16.31 -19.11
C ILE A 233 1.40 -15.05 -19.77
N ARG A 234 0.51 -15.24 -20.75
CA ARG A 234 -0.03 -14.17 -21.60
C ARG A 234 -1.55 -14.13 -21.58
N ALA A 235 -2.08 -12.91 -21.62
CA ALA A 235 -3.48 -12.66 -21.92
C ALA A 235 -3.57 -11.68 -23.10
N GLY A 236 -3.87 -12.21 -24.29
CA GLY A 236 -3.74 -11.43 -25.52
C GLY A 236 -2.29 -10.91 -25.71
N GLY A 237 -2.13 -9.60 -25.84
CA GLY A 237 -0.80 -8.97 -25.97
C GLY A 237 -0.11 -8.65 -24.65
N GLU A 238 -0.76 -8.85 -23.50
CA GLU A 238 -0.22 -8.52 -22.18
C GLU A 238 0.52 -9.72 -21.56
N ILE A 239 1.72 -9.47 -21.02
CA ILE A 239 2.47 -10.44 -20.21
C ILE A 239 2.02 -10.31 -18.75
N LEU A 240 1.51 -11.40 -18.17
CA LEU A 240 1.08 -11.43 -16.77
C LEU A 240 2.15 -11.97 -15.82
N GLY A 241 3.05 -12.80 -16.33
CA GLY A 241 4.08 -13.46 -15.55
C GLY A 241 4.79 -14.53 -16.36
N SER A 242 5.35 -15.53 -15.68
CA SER A 242 6.06 -16.67 -16.30
C SER A 242 5.97 -17.92 -15.44
N ILE A 243 6.06 -19.09 -16.09
CA ILE A 243 6.24 -20.40 -15.43
C ILE A 243 7.67 -20.84 -15.68
N TRP A 244 8.35 -21.29 -14.64
CA TRP A 244 9.71 -21.80 -14.68
C TRP A 244 9.77 -23.22 -14.14
N VAL A 245 10.36 -24.12 -14.90
CA VAL A 245 10.50 -25.55 -14.56
C VAL A 245 11.97 -25.91 -14.54
N VAL A 246 12.44 -26.60 -13.52
CA VAL A 246 13.76 -27.22 -13.51
C VAL A 246 13.70 -28.46 -14.37
N VAL A 247 14.64 -28.59 -15.31
CA VAL A 247 14.68 -29.70 -16.27
C VAL A 247 16.12 -30.19 -16.47
N ASP A 248 16.31 -31.44 -16.83
CA ASP A 248 17.65 -31.97 -17.10
C ASP A 248 18.06 -31.80 -18.58
N ALA A 249 17.08 -31.60 -19.47
CA ALA A 249 17.27 -31.48 -20.93
C ALA A 249 16.13 -30.64 -21.54
N PRO A 250 16.28 -30.15 -22.78
CA PRO A 250 15.19 -29.51 -23.51
C PRO A 250 13.92 -30.38 -23.53
N LEU A 251 12.76 -29.71 -23.41
CA LEU A 251 11.45 -30.41 -23.33
C LEU A 251 11.15 -31.15 -24.64
N SER A 252 10.57 -32.37 -24.51
CA SER A 252 9.94 -33.06 -25.65
C SER A 252 8.72 -32.27 -26.16
N GLU A 253 8.22 -32.61 -27.36
CA GLU A 253 7.03 -31.96 -27.93
C GLU A 253 5.80 -32.06 -27.02
N ASP A 254 5.59 -33.23 -26.36
CA ASP A 254 4.46 -33.43 -25.45
C ASP A 254 4.60 -32.59 -24.18
N ARG A 255 5.79 -32.56 -23.59
CA ARG A 255 6.09 -31.70 -22.42
C ARG A 255 6.01 -30.20 -22.77
N THR A 256 6.46 -29.81 -23.96
CA THR A 256 6.30 -28.45 -24.49
C THR A 256 4.84 -28.05 -24.57
N ARG A 257 3.99 -28.94 -25.13
CA ARG A 257 2.55 -28.70 -25.24
C ARG A 257 1.89 -28.61 -23.85
N ALA A 258 2.28 -29.50 -22.93
CA ALA A 258 1.78 -29.47 -21.56
C ALA A 258 2.12 -28.13 -20.84
N LEU A 259 3.34 -27.63 -21.02
CA LEU A 259 3.74 -26.33 -20.44
C LEU A 259 2.99 -25.14 -21.07
N GLN A 260 2.73 -25.20 -22.39
CA GLN A 260 1.91 -24.19 -23.08
C GLN A 260 0.46 -24.18 -22.57
N GLU A 261 -0.15 -25.33 -22.37
CA GLU A 261 -1.51 -25.41 -21.80
C GLU A 261 -1.53 -24.93 -20.34
N ALA A 262 -0.52 -25.29 -19.54
CA ALA A 262 -0.39 -24.77 -18.18
C ALA A 262 -0.29 -23.22 -18.16
N ALA A 263 0.44 -22.61 -19.11
CA ALA A 263 0.54 -21.16 -19.20
C ALA A 263 -0.81 -20.50 -19.55
N LYS A 264 -1.64 -21.12 -20.40
CA LYS A 264 -3.00 -20.62 -20.71
C LYS A 264 -3.91 -20.67 -19.48
N VAL A 265 -3.85 -21.78 -18.74
CA VAL A 265 -4.63 -21.92 -17.50
C VAL A 265 -4.15 -20.91 -16.46
N ALA A 266 -2.82 -20.76 -16.28
CA ALA A 266 -2.27 -19.76 -15.39
C ALA A 266 -2.72 -18.34 -15.76
N ALA A 267 -2.79 -18.01 -17.05
CA ALA A 267 -3.27 -16.70 -17.52
C ALA A 267 -4.72 -16.44 -17.07
N LEU A 268 -5.59 -17.45 -17.17
CA LEU A 268 -6.98 -17.35 -16.72
C LEU A 268 -7.06 -17.09 -15.21
N HIS A 269 -6.28 -17.80 -14.40
CA HIS A 269 -6.24 -17.60 -12.95
C HIS A 269 -5.68 -16.22 -12.56
N LEU A 270 -4.63 -15.75 -13.23
CA LEU A 270 -4.06 -14.43 -12.97
C LEU A 270 -5.02 -13.30 -13.36
N LEU A 271 -5.75 -13.46 -14.47
CA LEU A 271 -6.78 -12.49 -14.87
C LEU A 271 -7.94 -12.44 -13.88
N ARG A 272 -8.46 -13.61 -13.47
CA ARG A 272 -9.52 -13.69 -12.45
C ARG A 272 -9.09 -13.05 -11.14
N ARG A 273 -7.88 -13.37 -10.67
CA ARG A 273 -7.30 -12.77 -9.46
C ARG A 273 -7.20 -11.25 -9.57
N ARG A 274 -6.69 -10.73 -10.69
CA ARG A 274 -6.60 -9.29 -10.94
C ARG A 274 -7.98 -8.63 -10.95
N THR A 275 -8.96 -9.27 -11.60
CA THR A 275 -10.35 -8.78 -11.63
C THR A 275 -10.97 -8.75 -10.23
N GLY A 276 -10.73 -9.77 -9.41
CA GLY A 276 -11.18 -9.84 -8.02
C GLY A 276 -10.53 -8.76 -7.15
N GLU A 277 -9.21 -8.59 -7.23
CA GLU A 277 -8.47 -7.54 -6.51
C GLU A 277 -8.89 -6.14 -6.95
N ASP A 278 -9.21 -5.94 -8.24
CA ASP A 278 -9.71 -4.67 -8.77
C ASP A 278 -11.14 -4.40 -8.31
N ALA A 279 -11.99 -5.42 -8.27
CA ALA A 279 -13.37 -5.30 -7.76
C ALA A 279 -13.36 -4.99 -6.26
N GLU A 280 -12.53 -5.65 -5.47
CA GLU A 280 -12.38 -5.38 -4.05
C GLU A 280 -11.83 -3.96 -3.80
N ARG A 281 -10.82 -3.54 -4.56
CA ARG A 281 -10.28 -2.16 -4.48
C ARG A 281 -11.35 -1.12 -4.81
N ARG A 282 -12.16 -1.36 -5.86
CA ARG A 282 -13.28 -0.48 -6.22
C ARG A 282 -14.33 -0.44 -5.13
N LEU A 283 -14.74 -1.60 -4.61
CA LEU A 283 -15.71 -1.67 -3.51
C LEU A 283 -15.20 -0.93 -2.27
N ARG A 284 -13.94 -1.11 -1.89
CA ARG A 284 -13.33 -0.37 -0.77
C ARG A 284 -13.29 1.13 -1.04
N ALA A 285 -12.98 1.54 -2.27
CA ALA A 285 -12.99 2.95 -2.68
C ALA A 285 -14.41 3.54 -2.61
N ASP A 286 -15.42 2.84 -3.08
CA ASP A 286 -16.83 3.25 -3.04
C ASP A 286 -17.34 3.36 -1.60
N LEU A 287 -17.00 2.38 -0.75
CA LEU A 287 -17.32 2.43 0.67
C LEU A 287 -16.65 3.63 1.35
N LEU A 288 -15.36 3.87 1.05
CA LEU A 288 -14.64 5.00 1.62
C LEU A 288 -15.22 6.34 1.12
N ALA A 289 -15.54 6.45 -0.16
CA ALA A 289 -16.24 7.63 -0.71
C ALA A 289 -17.56 7.88 0.04
N THR A 290 -18.38 6.83 0.24
CA THR A 290 -19.64 6.92 1.00
C THR A 290 -19.42 7.43 2.43
N VAL A 291 -18.37 6.96 3.11
CA VAL A 291 -18.00 7.42 4.46
C VAL A 291 -17.60 8.89 4.46
N LEU A 292 -16.78 9.29 3.48
CA LEU A 292 -16.22 10.64 3.36
C LEU A 292 -17.26 11.67 2.88
N ASP A 293 -18.25 11.26 2.10
CA ASP A 293 -19.38 12.11 1.67
C ASP A 293 -20.40 12.28 2.79
N GLY A 294 -20.44 11.34 3.73
CA GLY A 294 -21.36 11.34 4.86
C GLY A 294 -22.78 10.90 4.44
N GLY A 295 -23.75 11.23 5.30
CA GLY A 295 -25.15 10.86 5.06
C GLY A 295 -25.55 9.57 5.77
N THR A 296 -26.74 9.06 5.42
CA THR A 296 -27.39 7.95 6.13
C THR A 296 -26.65 6.62 5.99
N HIS A 297 -25.92 6.40 4.92
CA HIS A 297 -25.19 5.16 4.64
C HIS A 297 -23.73 5.15 5.18
N ALA A 298 -23.21 6.30 5.60
CA ALA A 298 -21.83 6.41 6.08
C ALA A 298 -21.52 5.51 7.30
N PRO A 299 -22.40 5.37 8.31
CA PRO A 299 -22.12 4.47 9.43
C PRO A 299 -22.01 2.99 9.02
N GLN A 300 -22.87 2.53 8.10
CA GLN A 300 -22.85 1.17 7.59
C GLN A 300 -21.59 0.91 6.74
N ALA A 301 -21.22 1.85 5.87
CA ALA A 301 -19.99 1.77 5.09
C ALA A 301 -18.75 1.77 5.99
N ALA A 302 -18.72 2.61 7.03
CA ALA A 302 -17.64 2.64 8.01
C ALA A 302 -17.51 1.31 8.78
N ALA A 303 -18.64 0.69 9.16
CA ALA A 303 -18.64 -0.62 9.80
C ALA A 303 -18.03 -1.70 8.91
N ARG A 304 -18.38 -1.72 7.60
CA ARG A 304 -17.80 -2.65 6.62
C ARG A 304 -16.31 -2.44 6.40
N LEU A 305 -15.80 -1.21 6.54
CA LEU A 305 -14.38 -0.89 6.49
C LEU A 305 -13.64 -1.10 7.82
N GLY A 306 -14.35 -1.53 8.89
CA GLY A 306 -13.77 -1.71 10.23
C GLY A 306 -13.45 -0.41 10.97
N LEU A 307 -14.03 0.72 10.53
CA LEU A 307 -13.77 2.07 11.07
C LEU A 307 -14.76 2.52 12.16
N ALA A 308 -15.75 1.69 12.49
CA ALA A 308 -16.91 2.13 13.30
C ALA A 308 -16.61 2.41 14.78
N ALA A 309 -15.54 1.87 15.35
CA ALA A 309 -15.35 1.79 16.80
C ALA A 309 -14.32 2.77 17.38
N GLN A 310 -13.65 3.58 16.58
CA GLN A 310 -12.52 4.40 17.05
C GLN A 310 -12.56 5.81 16.44
N PRO A 311 -12.14 6.84 17.21
CA PRO A 311 -11.90 8.16 16.62
C PRO A 311 -10.87 8.09 15.51
N ALA A 312 -11.04 8.90 14.46
CA ALA A 312 -10.16 8.89 13.31
C ALA A 312 -10.02 10.30 12.71
N CYS A 313 -8.97 10.54 11.96
CA CYS A 313 -8.83 11.73 11.11
C CYS A 313 -8.67 11.34 9.64
N VAL A 314 -9.00 12.26 8.74
CA VAL A 314 -8.80 12.09 7.30
C VAL A 314 -7.47 12.71 6.92
N LEU A 315 -6.67 11.96 6.17
CA LEU A 315 -5.50 12.46 5.47
C LEU A 315 -5.85 12.58 3.99
N ALA A 316 -5.53 13.71 3.36
CA ALA A 316 -5.69 13.92 1.93
C ALA A 316 -4.32 14.18 1.30
N LEU A 317 -3.89 13.33 0.38
CA LEU A 317 -2.59 13.39 -0.30
C LEU A 317 -2.77 13.74 -1.76
N THR A 318 -1.93 14.64 -2.27
CA THR A 318 -1.75 14.87 -3.70
C THR A 318 -0.27 15.10 -4.05
N VAL A 319 0.07 14.97 -5.34
CA VAL A 319 1.41 15.25 -5.87
C VAL A 319 1.37 16.60 -6.57
N THR A 320 2.27 17.51 -6.21
CA THR A 320 2.28 18.92 -6.66
C THR A 320 3.23 19.21 -7.81
N GLY A 321 4.07 18.27 -8.24
CA GLY A 321 5.06 18.46 -9.31
C GLY A 321 5.05 17.31 -10.31
N GLY A 322 5.69 17.54 -11.46
CA GLY A 322 5.89 16.58 -12.53
C GLY A 322 5.88 17.25 -13.89
N PRO A 323 6.75 16.82 -14.83
CA PRO A 323 6.92 17.47 -16.13
C PRO A 323 5.70 17.31 -17.06
N SER A 324 4.88 16.27 -16.85
CA SER A 324 3.69 16.00 -17.64
C SER A 324 2.50 15.52 -16.81
N ALA A 325 1.30 15.54 -17.37
CA ALA A 325 0.11 14.99 -16.74
C ALA A 325 0.22 13.47 -16.46
N PRO A 326 0.70 12.63 -17.41
CA PRO A 326 0.92 11.21 -17.15
C PRO A 326 1.92 10.94 -16.02
N ASP A 327 3.01 11.72 -15.93
CA ASP A 327 4.00 11.56 -14.88
C ASP A 327 3.42 11.87 -13.49
N ARG A 328 2.56 12.89 -13.39
CA ARG A 328 1.84 13.21 -12.15
C ARG A 328 0.89 12.10 -11.73
N VAL A 329 0.15 11.51 -12.67
CA VAL A 329 -0.74 10.37 -12.38
C VAL A 329 0.05 9.18 -11.89
N ALA A 330 1.15 8.81 -12.57
CA ALA A 330 2.02 7.71 -12.16
C ALA A 330 2.67 7.96 -10.79
N ALA A 331 3.13 9.19 -10.53
CA ALA A 331 3.68 9.58 -9.24
C ALA A 331 2.61 9.54 -8.13
N GLY A 332 1.38 9.96 -8.46
CA GLY A 332 0.21 9.88 -7.57
C GLY A 332 -0.11 8.44 -7.16
N HIS A 333 -0.13 7.50 -8.10
CA HIS A 333 -0.34 6.08 -7.82
C HIS A 333 0.74 5.52 -6.91
N ARG A 334 2.02 5.76 -7.21
CA ARG A 334 3.13 5.31 -6.35
C ARG A 334 3.05 5.90 -4.95
N ALA A 335 2.69 7.19 -4.82
CA ALA A 335 2.53 7.84 -3.52
C ALA A 335 1.35 7.25 -2.73
N ALA A 336 0.24 6.93 -3.41
CA ALA A 336 -0.94 6.29 -2.82
C ALA A 336 -0.62 4.90 -2.26
N GLU A 337 0.06 4.06 -3.04
CA GLU A 337 0.49 2.72 -2.63
C GLU A 337 1.47 2.79 -1.44
N ALA A 338 2.47 3.69 -1.52
CA ALA A 338 3.42 3.90 -0.43
C ALA A 338 2.73 4.39 0.86
N LEU A 339 1.74 5.30 0.74
CA LEU A 339 0.95 5.78 1.88
C LEU A 339 0.13 4.65 2.49
N ALA A 340 -0.56 3.87 1.65
CA ALA A 340 -1.37 2.73 2.11
C ALA A 340 -0.52 1.72 2.89
N LEU A 341 0.66 1.36 2.35
CA LEU A 341 1.60 0.45 3.01
C LEU A 341 2.12 1.03 4.33
N HIS A 342 2.49 2.33 4.34
CA HIS A 342 2.98 3.00 5.54
C HIS A 342 1.92 3.02 6.65
N LEU A 343 0.69 3.35 6.30
CA LEU A 343 -0.42 3.43 7.26
C LEU A 343 -0.85 2.05 7.77
N ALA A 344 -0.87 1.04 6.92
CA ALA A 344 -1.17 -0.34 7.31
C ALA A 344 -0.14 -0.90 8.32
N ALA A 345 1.13 -0.47 8.22
CA ALA A 345 2.17 -0.84 9.18
C ALA A 345 1.98 -0.17 10.56
N ILE A 346 1.32 1.01 10.61
CA ILE A 346 1.06 1.74 11.86
C ILE A 346 -0.25 1.30 12.48
N HIS A 347 -1.29 1.14 11.65
CA HIS A 347 -2.62 0.80 12.11
C HIS A 347 -3.35 -0.09 11.09
N PRO A 348 -3.62 -1.36 11.40
CA PRO A 348 -4.17 -2.35 10.45
C PRO A 348 -5.60 -2.02 9.96
N ARG A 349 -6.34 -1.14 10.66
CA ARG A 349 -7.70 -0.71 10.30
C ARG A 349 -7.75 0.59 9.50
N THR A 350 -6.64 1.02 8.90
CA THR A 350 -6.64 2.19 8.03
C THR A 350 -7.28 1.85 6.68
N ALA A 351 -8.20 2.70 6.22
CA ALA A 351 -8.79 2.60 4.90
C ALA A 351 -8.21 3.68 3.98
N THR A 352 -7.75 3.29 2.80
CA THR A 352 -7.13 4.20 1.82
C THR A 352 -7.77 4.00 0.46
N ALA A 353 -8.08 5.10 -0.25
CA ALA A 353 -8.54 5.07 -1.64
C ALA A 353 -8.20 6.38 -2.36
N THR A 354 -8.01 6.28 -3.67
CA THR A 354 -7.83 7.45 -4.54
C THR A 354 -9.17 7.83 -5.17
N LEU A 355 -9.61 9.06 -4.92
CA LEU A 355 -10.84 9.64 -5.47
C LEU A 355 -10.44 10.83 -6.34
N GLY A 356 -10.56 10.67 -7.65
CA GLY A 356 -10.03 11.64 -8.61
C GLY A 356 -8.50 11.75 -8.54
N SER A 357 -7.98 12.94 -8.26
CA SER A 357 -6.54 13.20 -8.14
C SER A 357 -6.01 13.19 -6.70
N VAL A 358 -6.88 12.92 -5.72
CA VAL A 358 -6.54 12.95 -4.30
C VAL A 358 -6.66 11.55 -3.70
N THR A 359 -5.63 11.12 -2.99
CA THR A 359 -5.68 9.91 -2.19
C THR A 359 -6.09 10.24 -0.77
N TYR A 360 -7.20 9.68 -0.35
CA TYR A 360 -7.70 9.82 1.01
C TYR A 360 -7.35 8.59 1.84
N ALA A 361 -7.02 8.84 3.10
CA ALA A 361 -6.89 7.79 4.10
C ALA A 361 -7.66 8.18 5.36
N VAL A 362 -8.43 7.24 5.92
CA VAL A 362 -9.02 7.38 7.24
C VAL A 362 -8.11 6.65 8.22
N LEU A 363 -7.44 7.43 9.07
CA LEU A 363 -6.49 6.94 10.05
C LEU A 363 -7.12 6.94 11.43
N PRO A 364 -7.36 5.78 12.06
CA PRO A 364 -7.73 5.71 13.47
C PRO A 364 -6.62 6.33 14.35
N THR A 365 -7.00 7.29 15.17
CA THR A 365 -6.04 8.07 15.99
C THR A 365 -6.76 8.76 17.14
N GLY A 366 -6.01 9.07 18.21
CA GLY A 366 -6.53 9.83 19.36
C GLY A 366 -6.54 11.35 19.17
N SER A 367 -5.85 11.89 18.16
CA SER A 367 -5.80 13.33 17.89
C SER A 367 -5.35 13.65 16.46
N ASP A 368 -5.75 14.82 15.95
CA ASP A 368 -5.30 15.35 14.66
C ASP A 368 -3.78 15.69 14.66
N ALA A 369 -3.22 16.05 15.82
CA ALA A 369 -1.79 16.23 15.99
C ALA A 369 -1.00 14.93 15.76
N GLN A 370 -1.54 13.78 16.18
CA GLN A 370 -0.95 12.48 15.89
C GLN A 370 -1.06 12.16 14.38
N GLY A 371 -2.20 12.47 13.75
CA GLY A 371 -2.38 12.35 12.31
C GLY A 371 -1.34 13.18 11.54
N LEU A 372 -1.05 14.41 11.99
CA LEU A 372 -0.02 15.26 11.40
C LEU A 372 1.38 14.62 11.51
N ARG A 373 1.76 14.10 12.68
CA ARG A 373 3.05 13.41 12.85
C ARG A 373 3.21 12.20 11.93
N VAL A 374 2.13 11.43 11.74
CA VAL A 374 2.14 10.29 10.81
C VAL A 374 2.33 10.76 9.36
N ALA A 375 1.66 11.83 8.96
CA ALA A 375 1.82 12.45 7.64
C ALA A 375 3.25 12.97 7.42
N GLU A 376 3.83 13.66 8.40
CA GLU A 376 5.21 14.16 8.37
C GLU A 376 6.23 13.02 8.30
N ALA A 377 6.04 11.97 9.10
CA ALA A 377 6.91 10.78 9.08
C ALA A 377 6.87 10.06 7.71
N PHE A 378 5.71 9.95 7.09
CA PHE A 378 5.58 9.43 5.74
C PHE A 378 6.34 10.29 4.73
N LEU A 379 6.09 11.61 4.72
CA LEU A 379 6.75 12.53 3.80
C LEU A 379 8.27 12.59 4.00
N GLY A 380 8.75 12.43 5.21
CA GLY A 380 10.18 12.31 5.53
C GLY A 380 10.82 11.04 4.92
N ARG A 381 10.09 9.91 4.92
CA ARG A 381 10.57 8.65 4.33
C ARG A 381 10.58 8.66 2.80
N VAL A 382 9.55 9.24 2.19
CA VAL A 382 9.45 9.35 0.73
C VAL A 382 10.45 10.36 0.20
N GLY A 383 10.85 11.34 1.02
CA GLY A 383 11.81 12.39 0.69
C GLY A 383 11.34 13.30 -0.44
N ASP A 384 12.30 13.98 -1.09
CA ASP A 384 12.01 14.92 -2.19
C ASP A 384 11.81 14.23 -3.54
N ARG A 385 11.99 12.89 -3.59
CA ARG A 385 11.77 12.09 -4.81
C ARG A 385 10.32 12.11 -5.29
N VAL A 386 9.38 12.31 -4.37
CA VAL A 386 7.96 12.45 -4.67
C VAL A 386 7.48 13.77 -4.08
N PRO A 387 7.20 14.78 -4.91
CA PRO A 387 6.71 16.09 -4.47
C PRO A 387 5.26 15.98 -4.02
N ALA A 388 5.01 15.26 -2.93
CA ALA A 388 3.70 15.07 -2.33
C ALA A 388 3.48 16.01 -1.16
N VAL A 389 2.22 16.39 -0.98
CA VAL A 389 1.72 17.16 0.15
C VAL A 389 0.52 16.47 0.78
N ILE A 390 0.32 16.65 2.10
CA ILE A 390 -0.76 16.00 2.85
C ILE A 390 -1.51 17.01 3.70
N GLY A 391 -2.80 17.18 3.45
CA GLY A 391 -3.74 17.86 4.33
C GLY A 391 -4.26 16.91 5.40
N VAL A 392 -4.34 17.38 6.65
CA VAL A 392 -4.83 16.60 7.80
C VAL A 392 -6.11 17.23 8.32
N GLY A 393 -7.17 16.46 8.36
CA GLY A 393 -8.48 16.86 8.88
C GLY A 393 -8.54 16.78 10.40
N ARG A 394 -9.56 17.45 10.97
CA ARG A 394 -9.84 17.37 12.41
C ARG A 394 -10.14 15.94 12.86
N LEU A 395 -9.97 15.67 14.14
CA LEU A 395 -10.43 14.43 14.75
C LEU A 395 -11.96 14.31 14.62
N ALA A 396 -12.42 13.18 14.10
CA ALA A 396 -13.80 12.75 14.07
C ALA A 396 -13.99 11.67 15.14
N ALA A 397 -14.87 11.94 16.12
CA ALA A 397 -15.15 10.97 17.17
C ALA A 397 -16.07 9.83 16.67
N ARG A 398 -16.83 10.08 15.61
CA ARG A 398 -17.80 9.14 15.02
C ARG A 398 -17.72 9.18 13.49
N PRO A 399 -18.06 8.09 12.78
CA PRO A 399 -18.03 8.02 11.32
C PRO A 399 -18.79 9.16 10.62
N ALA A 400 -19.92 9.61 11.17
CA ALA A 400 -20.72 10.71 10.62
C ALA A 400 -19.96 12.06 10.56
N GLU A 401 -18.90 12.21 11.34
CA GLU A 401 -18.08 13.43 11.42
C GLU A 401 -16.91 13.40 10.42
N LEU A 402 -16.61 12.25 9.79
CA LEU A 402 -15.51 12.09 8.84
C LEU A 402 -15.65 13.00 7.62
N ARG A 403 -16.87 13.33 7.20
CA ARG A 403 -17.12 14.34 6.16
C ARG A 403 -16.48 15.71 6.51
N ARG A 404 -16.62 16.14 7.77
CA ARG A 404 -16.02 17.40 8.23
C ARG A 404 -14.50 17.31 8.27
N SER A 405 -13.99 16.16 8.72
CA SER A 405 -12.55 15.88 8.71
C SER A 405 -11.98 15.93 7.28
N ARG A 406 -12.69 15.33 6.30
CA ARG A 406 -12.33 15.42 4.89
C ARG A 406 -12.31 16.88 4.41
N THR A 407 -13.36 17.64 4.68
CA THR A 407 -13.42 19.05 4.27
C THR A 407 -12.23 19.86 4.80
N ASP A 408 -11.85 19.63 6.05
CA ASP A 408 -10.67 20.29 6.63
C ASP A 408 -9.37 19.85 5.97
N ALA A 409 -9.23 18.54 5.70
CA ALA A 409 -8.07 18.00 4.99
C ALA A 409 -7.94 18.59 3.57
N ASP A 410 -9.04 18.69 2.84
CA ASP A 410 -9.09 19.27 1.49
C ASP A 410 -8.71 20.75 1.48
N ARG A 411 -9.20 21.52 2.47
CA ARG A 411 -8.86 22.94 2.62
C ARG A 411 -7.39 23.14 2.92
N ALA A 412 -6.83 22.33 3.82
CA ALA A 412 -5.40 22.33 4.11
C ALA A 412 -4.57 21.94 2.88
N LEU A 413 -4.99 20.87 2.17
CA LEU A 413 -4.34 20.37 0.96
C LEU A 413 -4.26 21.43 -0.13
N ARG A 414 -5.34 22.19 -0.36
CA ARG A 414 -5.38 23.29 -1.32
C ARG A 414 -4.30 24.34 -1.03
N VAL A 415 -4.15 24.74 0.22
CA VAL A 415 -3.11 25.71 0.61
C VAL A 415 -1.72 25.15 0.36
N LEU A 416 -1.49 23.89 0.73
CA LEU A 416 -0.21 23.21 0.51
C LEU A 416 0.13 23.10 -0.98
N GLY A 417 -0.87 22.78 -1.81
CA GLY A 417 -0.72 22.65 -3.26
C GLY A 417 -0.51 23.97 -4.01
N SER A 418 -0.88 25.11 -3.40
CA SER A 418 -0.72 26.43 -4.02
C SER A 418 0.72 26.96 -4.06
N GLY A 419 1.67 26.30 -3.40
CA GLY A 419 3.06 26.75 -3.28
C GLY A 419 3.27 27.96 -2.37
N ARG A 420 2.21 28.48 -1.74
CA ARG A 420 2.27 29.64 -0.83
C ARG A 420 2.90 29.33 0.54
N THR A 421 3.18 28.07 0.82
CA THR A 421 3.82 27.61 2.05
C THR A 421 4.92 26.60 1.74
N ARG A 422 5.96 26.57 2.58
CA ARG A 422 7.02 25.55 2.51
C ARG A 422 6.65 24.26 3.23
N ARG A 423 5.52 24.22 3.93
CA ARG A 423 5.05 23.01 4.62
C ARG A 423 4.60 21.98 3.59
N ARG A 424 4.91 20.72 3.85
CA ARG A 424 4.43 19.58 3.06
C ARG A 424 3.25 18.84 3.72
N ALA A 425 3.06 19.04 5.03
CA ALA A 425 1.88 18.59 5.76
C ALA A 425 1.36 19.72 6.65
N ALA A 426 0.03 19.82 6.78
CA ALA A 426 -0.61 20.76 7.68
C ALA A 426 -2.03 20.30 8.05
N ARG A 427 -2.46 20.67 9.26
CA ARG A 427 -3.88 20.67 9.64
C ARG A 427 -4.49 21.99 9.16
N LEU A 428 -5.82 22.02 9.03
CA LEU A 428 -6.50 23.28 8.70
C LEU A 428 -6.17 24.40 9.69
N SER A 429 -6.05 24.10 10.99
CA SER A 429 -5.67 25.08 12.03
C SER A 429 -4.32 25.74 11.79
N ASP A 430 -3.38 25.03 11.17
CA ASP A 430 -2.02 25.53 10.90
C ASP A 430 -1.97 26.49 9.71
N VAL A 431 -2.98 26.46 8.84
CA VAL A 431 -3.06 27.24 7.58
C VAL A 431 -4.42 27.94 7.40
N TYR A 432 -5.16 28.15 8.49
CA TYR A 432 -6.55 28.60 8.46
C TYR A 432 -6.76 29.90 7.69
N ALA A 433 -5.97 30.93 7.99
CA ALA A 433 -6.05 32.22 7.30
C ALA A 433 -5.78 32.09 5.79
N ALA A 434 -4.76 31.28 5.42
CA ALA A 434 -4.45 31.03 4.02
C ALA A 434 -5.56 30.27 3.30
N ALA A 435 -6.24 29.34 3.99
CA ALA A 435 -7.38 28.62 3.45
C ALA A 435 -8.58 29.54 3.17
N LEU A 436 -8.90 30.45 4.11
CA LEU A 436 -9.97 31.44 3.93
C LEU A 436 -9.66 32.38 2.75
N LEU A 437 -8.41 32.85 2.65
CA LEU A 437 -8.00 33.72 1.55
C LEU A 437 -8.07 32.99 0.20
N ALA A 438 -7.70 31.71 0.15
CA ALA A 438 -7.82 30.92 -1.07
C ALA A 438 -9.28 30.77 -1.52
N GLU A 439 -10.20 30.49 -0.58
CA GLU A 439 -11.64 30.40 -0.86
C GLU A 439 -12.24 31.73 -1.34
N LEU A 440 -11.80 32.84 -0.73
CA LEU A 440 -12.22 34.16 -1.13
C LEU A 440 -11.68 34.51 -2.52
N THR A 441 -10.42 34.18 -2.81
CA THR A 441 -9.81 34.36 -4.15
C THR A 441 -10.59 33.60 -5.22
N ASP A 442 -10.93 32.33 -4.97
CA ASP A 442 -11.69 31.51 -5.92
C ASP A 442 -13.07 32.15 -6.23
N ARG A 443 -13.75 32.65 -5.19
CA ARG A 443 -15.06 33.28 -5.35
C ARG A 443 -14.96 34.54 -6.18
N ILE A 444 -14.02 35.45 -5.85
CA ILE A 444 -13.80 36.70 -6.59
C ILE A 444 -13.44 36.40 -8.05
N THR A 445 -12.59 35.40 -8.30
CA THR A 445 -12.20 35.03 -9.66
C THR A 445 -13.35 34.42 -10.45
N ALA A 446 -14.24 33.64 -9.81
CA ALA A 446 -15.39 33.03 -10.46
C ALA A 446 -16.47 34.06 -10.82
N GLU A 447 -16.61 35.11 -10.05
CA GLU A 447 -17.59 36.19 -10.25
C GLU A 447 -17.06 37.33 -11.15
N ASP A 448 -15.77 37.26 -11.54
CA ASP A 448 -15.04 38.34 -12.27
C ASP A 448 -15.19 39.71 -11.61
N ASP A 449 -15.36 39.71 -10.28
CA ASP A 449 -15.67 40.89 -9.46
C ASP A 449 -14.44 41.27 -8.62
N LEU A 450 -13.35 41.65 -9.30
CA LEU A 450 -12.20 42.22 -8.63
C LEU A 450 -12.57 43.68 -8.22
N PRO A 451 -12.71 43.95 -6.94
CA PRO A 451 -13.09 45.31 -6.50
C PRO A 451 -12.02 46.31 -6.91
N ASP A 452 -12.48 47.41 -7.51
CA ASP A 452 -11.59 48.55 -7.75
C ASP A 452 -11.00 49.04 -6.41
N GLY A 453 -9.69 49.25 -6.37
CA GLY A 453 -9.03 49.55 -5.10
C GLY A 453 -7.58 49.99 -5.27
N PRO A 454 -6.93 50.34 -4.16
CA PRO A 454 -5.57 50.92 -4.18
C PRO A 454 -4.56 50.01 -4.90
N VAL A 455 -4.66 48.69 -4.72
CA VAL A 455 -3.73 47.73 -5.36
C VAL A 455 -3.99 47.62 -6.86
N VAL A 456 -5.24 47.67 -7.30
CA VAL A 456 -5.60 47.62 -8.75
C VAL A 456 -5.06 48.87 -9.45
N ARG A 457 -5.20 50.06 -8.83
CA ARG A 457 -4.64 51.31 -9.36
C ARG A 457 -3.12 51.27 -9.46
N LEU A 458 -2.43 50.71 -8.46
CA LEU A 458 -0.97 50.52 -8.50
C LEU A 458 -0.53 49.58 -9.58
N LEU A 459 -1.25 48.47 -9.80
CA LEU A 459 -0.93 47.52 -10.85
C LEU A 459 -1.05 48.14 -12.24
N ALA A 460 -2.16 48.85 -12.49
CA ALA A 460 -2.36 49.56 -13.76
C ALA A 460 -1.27 50.61 -13.99
N HIS A 461 -0.88 51.36 -12.94
CA HIS A 461 0.20 52.31 -13.03
C HIS A 461 1.56 51.66 -13.29
N ASP A 462 1.87 50.55 -12.60
CA ASP A 462 3.11 49.79 -12.78
C ASP A 462 3.23 49.22 -14.21
N GLU A 463 2.15 48.70 -14.74
CA GLU A 463 2.08 48.18 -16.12
C GLU A 463 2.28 49.32 -17.14
N GLN A 464 1.62 50.44 -16.95
CA GLN A 464 1.69 51.57 -17.87
C GLN A 464 3.06 52.30 -17.84
N HIS A 465 3.71 52.37 -16.69
CA HIS A 465 4.92 53.21 -16.50
C HIS A 465 6.20 52.40 -16.23
N GLY A 466 6.13 51.07 -16.23
CA GLY A 466 7.28 50.20 -15.94
C GLY A 466 7.83 50.40 -14.52
N THR A 467 6.96 50.71 -13.56
CA THR A 467 7.34 50.93 -12.16
C THR A 467 7.09 49.68 -11.30
N ALA A 468 7.56 49.68 -10.06
CA ALA A 468 7.38 48.62 -9.08
C ALA A 468 6.81 49.16 -7.77
N LEU A 469 5.74 49.94 -7.87
CA LEU A 469 5.10 50.57 -6.70
C LEU A 469 4.30 49.52 -5.91
N THR A 470 3.70 48.57 -6.57
CA THR A 470 2.99 47.45 -5.92
C THR A 470 3.96 46.62 -5.06
N ASP A 471 5.15 46.28 -5.58
CA ASP A 471 6.17 45.51 -4.84
C ASP A 471 6.72 46.37 -3.66
N THR A 472 6.78 47.71 -3.82
CA THR A 472 7.16 48.61 -2.77
C THR A 472 6.12 48.64 -1.62
N LEU A 473 4.82 48.61 -1.97
CA LEU A 473 3.73 48.52 -0.99
C LEU A 473 3.75 47.20 -0.24
N ASP A 474 3.90 46.08 -0.97
CA ASP A 474 3.97 44.74 -0.36
C ASP A 474 5.16 44.61 0.60
N ALA A 475 6.34 45.04 0.20
CA ALA A 475 7.52 45.05 1.06
C ALA A 475 7.31 45.88 2.33
N TRP A 476 6.69 47.06 2.21
CA TRP A 476 6.43 47.95 3.36
C TRP A 476 5.41 47.36 4.33
N LEU A 477 4.31 46.80 3.82
CA LEU A 477 3.30 46.12 4.64
C LEU A 477 3.84 44.84 5.29
N SER A 478 4.64 44.09 4.57
CA SER A 478 5.24 42.84 5.07
C SER A 478 6.29 43.05 6.16
N THR A 479 6.92 44.24 6.21
CA THR A 479 7.87 44.66 7.25
C THR A 479 7.25 45.54 8.33
N PHE A 480 5.92 45.59 8.41
CA PHE A 480 5.17 46.41 9.39
C PHE A 480 5.56 47.90 9.40
N GLY A 481 5.90 48.45 8.23
CA GLY A 481 6.26 49.85 8.07
C GLY A 481 7.73 50.18 8.32
N ASP A 482 8.59 49.20 8.59
CA ASP A 482 10.03 49.41 8.73
C ASP A 482 10.66 49.73 7.36
N VAL A 483 10.95 51.03 7.14
CA VAL A 483 11.49 51.49 5.85
C VAL A 483 12.88 50.94 5.54
N PRO A 484 13.85 50.84 6.45
CA PRO A 484 15.12 50.19 6.23
C PRO A 484 14.97 48.73 5.80
N ALA A 485 14.18 47.96 6.53
CA ALA A 485 13.94 46.54 6.22
C ALA A 485 13.21 46.36 4.87
N ALA A 486 12.18 47.17 4.60
CA ALA A 486 11.44 47.14 3.33
C ALA A 486 12.34 47.53 2.14
N ALA A 487 13.18 48.55 2.28
CA ALA A 487 14.13 48.97 1.24
C ALA A 487 15.15 47.88 0.91
N ALA A 488 15.65 47.18 1.93
CA ALA A 488 16.54 46.03 1.75
C ALA A 488 15.85 44.87 1.01
N ALA A 489 14.57 44.59 1.33
CA ALA A 489 13.79 43.52 0.68
C ALA A 489 13.59 43.73 -0.83
N VAL A 490 13.49 44.98 -1.29
CA VAL A 490 13.36 45.32 -2.72
C VAL A 490 14.65 45.87 -3.34
N HIS A 491 15.78 45.71 -2.67
CA HIS A 491 17.13 46.08 -3.12
C HIS A 491 17.28 47.55 -3.55
N VAL A 492 16.71 48.51 -2.78
CA VAL A 492 16.85 49.93 -3.03
C VAL A 492 17.37 50.67 -1.79
N HIS A 493 17.93 51.88 -2.02
CA HIS A 493 18.33 52.74 -0.90
C HIS A 493 17.09 53.27 -0.11
N PRO A 494 17.14 53.39 1.22
CA PRO A 494 16.01 53.86 2.03
C PRO A 494 15.42 55.22 1.59
N ASN A 495 16.22 56.13 1.06
CA ASN A 495 15.72 57.40 0.54
C ASN A 495 14.89 57.23 -0.75
N THR A 496 15.32 56.36 -1.64
CA THR A 496 14.57 55.98 -2.85
C THR A 496 13.27 55.27 -2.47
N PHE A 497 13.31 54.43 -1.44
CA PHE A 497 12.13 53.75 -0.91
C PHE A 497 11.10 54.74 -0.36
N ARG A 498 11.53 55.72 0.43
CA ARG A 498 10.64 56.81 0.95
C ARG A 498 10.01 57.61 -0.19
N TYR A 499 10.77 57.89 -1.25
CA TYR A 499 10.22 58.56 -2.42
C TYR A 499 9.15 57.70 -3.12
N ARG A 500 9.44 56.42 -3.32
CA ARG A 500 8.47 55.47 -3.90
C ARG A 500 7.22 55.33 -3.02
N LEU A 501 7.38 55.33 -1.69
CA LEU A 501 6.27 55.26 -0.73
C LEU A 501 5.33 56.49 -0.83
N LYS A 502 5.90 57.70 -0.95
CA LYS A 502 5.09 58.89 -1.19
C LYS A 502 4.35 58.85 -2.54
N ARG A 503 5.02 58.39 -3.59
CA ARG A 503 4.44 58.29 -4.92
C ARG A 503 3.32 57.26 -4.97
N LEU A 504 3.52 56.06 -4.38
CA LEU A 504 2.48 55.02 -4.37
C LEU A 504 1.25 55.48 -3.57
N ALA A 505 1.40 56.20 -2.45
CA ALA A 505 0.28 56.73 -1.69
C ALA A 505 -0.58 57.67 -2.53
N ALA A 506 0.05 58.54 -3.35
CA ALA A 506 -0.65 59.42 -4.25
C ALA A 506 -1.31 58.71 -5.45
N VAL A 507 -0.64 57.70 -6.04
CA VAL A 507 -1.17 56.92 -7.17
C VAL A 507 -2.33 56.05 -6.74
N ALA A 508 -2.18 55.39 -5.57
CA ALA A 508 -3.18 54.48 -5.02
C ALA A 508 -4.35 55.20 -4.35
N ASP A 509 -4.20 56.53 -4.10
CA ASP A 509 -5.12 57.30 -3.28
C ASP A 509 -5.38 56.60 -1.93
N ILE A 510 -4.28 56.29 -1.22
CA ILE A 510 -4.30 55.55 0.04
C ILE A 510 -3.60 56.34 1.17
N ASP A 511 -4.28 56.49 2.29
CA ASP A 511 -3.63 56.96 3.52
C ASP A 511 -2.93 55.81 4.25
N LEU A 512 -1.61 55.77 4.14
CA LEU A 512 -0.80 54.72 4.80
C LEU A 512 -0.73 54.91 6.34
N ALA A 513 -1.22 56.01 6.91
CA ALA A 513 -1.35 56.18 8.35
C ALA A 513 -2.63 55.50 8.89
N ASP A 514 -3.66 55.35 8.05
CA ASP A 514 -4.89 54.70 8.42
C ASP A 514 -4.72 53.16 8.50
N PRO A 515 -5.01 52.55 9.65
CA PRO A 515 -4.95 51.09 9.81
C PRO A 515 -5.89 50.30 8.90
N GLU A 516 -7.10 50.82 8.65
CA GLU A 516 -8.10 50.15 7.81
C GLU A 516 -7.67 50.15 6.34
N ALA A 517 -7.17 51.28 5.83
CA ALA A 517 -6.63 51.37 4.49
C ALA A 517 -5.42 50.46 4.27
N ARG A 518 -4.55 50.32 5.29
CA ARG A 518 -3.45 49.33 5.24
C ARG A 518 -3.96 47.90 5.21
N PHE A 519 -4.96 47.58 6.03
CA PHE A 519 -5.57 46.23 6.05
C PHE A 519 -6.20 45.90 4.70
N GLU A 520 -6.97 46.81 4.13
CA GLU A 520 -7.58 46.66 2.80
C GLU A 520 -6.52 46.39 1.72
N ALA A 521 -5.47 47.21 1.67
CA ALA A 521 -4.38 47.03 0.72
C ALA A 521 -3.65 45.69 0.93
N MET A 522 -3.43 45.26 2.18
CA MET A 522 -2.82 43.96 2.50
C MET A 522 -3.72 42.82 2.04
N LEU A 523 -5.03 42.90 2.25
CA LEU A 523 -6.00 41.91 1.80
C LEU A 523 -6.00 41.81 0.28
N GLN A 524 -6.08 42.93 -0.43
CA GLN A 524 -6.04 42.94 -1.91
C GLN A 524 -4.73 42.34 -2.45
N LEU A 525 -3.58 42.60 -1.84
CA LEU A 525 -2.30 41.99 -2.21
C LEU A 525 -2.31 40.47 -2.02
N ARG A 526 -2.94 39.98 -0.95
CA ARG A 526 -3.04 38.54 -0.64
C ARG A 526 -4.05 37.78 -1.53
N LEU A 527 -5.07 38.47 -2.01
CA LEU A 527 -6.08 37.92 -2.92
C LEU A 527 -5.60 37.81 -4.37
N ARG A 528 -4.48 38.42 -4.72
CA ARG A 528 -3.91 38.30 -6.07
C ARG A 528 -3.49 36.86 -6.36
N PRO A 529 -3.77 36.36 -7.58
CA PRO A 529 -3.17 35.12 -8.03
C PRO A 529 -1.63 35.23 -8.02
N PRO A 530 -0.90 34.14 -7.72
CA PRO A 530 0.55 34.15 -7.82
C PRO A 530 0.98 34.53 -9.24
N ARG A 531 1.98 35.41 -9.37
CA ARG A 531 2.60 35.65 -10.68
C ARG A 531 3.17 34.34 -11.20
N THR A 532 2.67 33.85 -12.35
CA THR A 532 3.18 32.67 -13.08
C THR A 532 4.59 32.91 -13.57
#